data_23b39352b7a1b7128ac7549538b82431
#
_entry.id   23b39352b7a1b7128ac7549538b82431
#
_cell.length_a   1.000
_cell.length_b   1.000
_cell.length_c   1.000
_cell.angle_alpha   90.00
_cell.angle_beta   90.00
_cell.angle_gamma   90.00
#
_symmetry.space_group_name_H-M   'P 1'
#
loop_
_entity.id
_entity.type
_entity.pdbx_description
1 polymer ?
#
loop_
_entity_poly.entity_id
_entity_poly.type
_entity_poly.pdbx_seq_one_letter_code
_entity_poly.pdbx_strand_id
1 'polypeptide(L)'
;LESVGLRGAEQLMPSELSGGMNRRVALARAIALDPELIMYDEPFAGQDPIVMGVLTRLIRSLREALNLTTIIVSHDVAETLSIADYIYIVAEGKVQGEGTPEQLKVHTSPFVRQFLTGSIEGPVDYQFSHQSYLSNEVGL
;
A
#
# COMPACT_ATOMS: atom_id res chain seq x y z
N LEU A 1 3.77 -14.50 18.25
CA LEU A 1 2.56 -13.68 18.39
C LEU A 1 2.81 -12.40 19.19
N GLU A 2 3.61 -12.46 20.23
CA GLU A 2 3.94 -11.30 21.07
C GLU A 2 4.56 -10.14 20.24
N SER A 3 5.49 -10.45 19.36
CA SER A 3 6.16 -9.47 18.49
C SER A 3 5.21 -8.69 17.56
N VAL A 4 4.02 -9.24 17.31
CA VAL A 4 2.98 -8.59 16.49
C VAL A 4 1.82 -8.05 17.34
N GLY A 5 1.99 -7.98 18.68
CA GLY A 5 0.99 -7.45 19.59
C GLY A 5 -0.25 -8.33 19.77
N LEU A 6 -0.11 -9.63 19.65
CA LEU A 6 -1.17 -10.63 19.84
C LEU A 6 -0.94 -11.51 21.10
N ARG A 7 -0.38 -10.92 22.15
CA ARG A 7 -0.26 -11.60 23.44
C ARG A 7 -1.65 -11.98 23.96
N GLY A 8 -1.83 -13.24 24.36
CA GLY A 8 -3.11 -13.78 24.88
C GLY A 8 -4.06 -14.27 23.78
N ALA A 9 -3.69 -14.21 22.51
CA ALA A 9 -4.49 -14.73 21.41
C ALA A 9 -4.06 -16.14 20.95
N GLU A 10 -3.17 -16.80 21.68
CA GLU A 10 -2.54 -18.06 21.28
C GLU A 10 -3.54 -19.22 21.20
N GLN A 11 -4.64 -19.13 21.96
CA GLN A 11 -5.68 -20.16 22.04
C GLN A 11 -6.87 -19.89 21.09
N LEU A 12 -6.89 -18.72 20.42
CA LEU A 12 -7.99 -18.38 19.52
C LEU A 12 -7.87 -19.13 18.19
N MET A 13 -9.00 -19.61 17.71
CA MET A 13 -9.09 -20.16 16.36
C MET A 13 -9.08 -19.03 15.31
N PRO A 14 -8.60 -19.26 14.07
CA PRO A 14 -8.60 -18.24 13.03
C PRO A 14 -9.96 -17.59 12.77
N SER A 15 -11.05 -18.32 12.97
CA SER A 15 -12.44 -17.82 12.84
C SER A 15 -12.87 -16.85 13.94
N GLU A 16 -12.14 -16.81 15.06
CA GLU A 16 -12.42 -15.93 16.19
C GLU A 16 -11.62 -14.63 16.15
N LEU A 17 -10.69 -14.53 15.19
CA LEU A 17 -9.84 -13.36 15.03
C LEU A 17 -10.57 -12.24 14.29
N SER A 18 -10.39 -11.01 14.75
CA SER A 18 -10.79 -9.82 13.97
C SER A 18 -9.94 -9.69 12.72
N GLY A 19 -10.41 -8.90 11.73
CA GLY A 19 -9.65 -8.64 10.50
C GLY A 19 -8.24 -8.09 10.76
N GLY A 20 -8.11 -7.17 11.73
CA GLY A 20 -6.81 -6.65 12.16
C GLY A 20 -5.92 -7.70 12.84
N MET A 21 -6.50 -8.59 13.66
CA MET A 21 -5.75 -9.69 14.26
C MET A 21 -5.29 -10.70 13.21
N ASN A 22 -6.12 -11.04 12.23
CA ASN A 22 -5.75 -11.93 11.13
C ASN A 22 -4.54 -11.41 10.35
N ARG A 23 -4.48 -10.09 10.06
CA ARG A 23 -3.32 -9.49 9.39
C ARG A 23 -2.04 -9.58 10.24
N ARG A 24 -2.14 -9.37 11.55
CA ARG A 24 -0.99 -9.53 12.46
C ARG A 24 -0.55 -10.99 12.59
N VAL A 25 -1.47 -11.95 12.53
CA VAL A 25 -1.13 -13.38 12.46
C VAL A 25 -0.41 -13.69 11.14
N ALA A 26 -0.84 -13.09 10.01
CA ALA A 26 -0.15 -13.25 8.74
C ALA A 26 1.30 -12.70 8.80
N LEU A 27 1.51 -11.55 9.46
CA LEU A 27 2.84 -11.02 9.73
C LEU A 27 3.67 -11.98 10.60
N ALA A 28 3.11 -12.47 11.71
CA ALA A 28 3.80 -13.43 12.57
C ALA A 28 4.20 -14.69 11.82
N ARG A 29 3.34 -15.18 10.93
CA ARG A 29 3.64 -16.32 10.06
C ARG A 29 4.77 -16.02 9.08
N ALA A 30 4.79 -14.83 8.49
CA ALA A 30 5.82 -14.44 7.53
C ALA A 30 7.21 -14.38 8.16
N ILE A 31 7.34 -13.94 9.43
CA ILE A 31 8.62 -13.85 10.14
C ILE A 31 9.03 -15.13 10.88
N ALA A 32 8.18 -16.16 10.92
CA ALA A 32 8.39 -17.34 11.77
C ALA A 32 9.64 -18.18 11.39
N LEU A 33 10.13 -18.04 10.17
CA LEU A 33 11.30 -18.77 9.65
C LEU A 33 12.55 -17.88 9.51
N ASP A 34 12.57 -16.73 10.19
CA ASP A 34 13.69 -15.76 10.14
C ASP A 34 14.14 -15.42 8.70
N PRO A 35 13.23 -14.92 7.85
CA PRO A 35 13.54 -14.60 6.47
C PRO A 35 14.49 -13.39 6.36
N GLU A 36 15.26 -13.32 5.28
CA GLU A 36 16.05 -12.12 4.94
C GLU A 36 15.22 -11.08 4.17
N LEU A 37 14.17 -11.53 3.50
CA LEU A 37 13.26 -10.71 2.68
C LEU A 37 11.79 -11.01 3.01
N ILE A 38 11.00 -9.96 3.18
CA ILE A 38 9.53 -10.06 3.27
C ILE A 38 8.91 -9.22 2.17
N MET A 39 7.89 -9.78 1.52
CA MET A 39 7.06 -9.07 0.55
C MET A 39 5.64 -8.92 1.12
N TYR A 40 5.15 -7.68 1.15
CA TYR A 40 3.78 -7.34 1.51
C TYR A 40 3.00 -6.94 0.27
N ASP A 41 1.87 -7.58 0.07
CA ASP A 41 0.93 -7.24 -1.01
C ASP A 41 -0.31 -6.58 -0.40
N GLU A 42 -0.50 -5.30 -0.70
CA GLU A 42 -1.59 -4.46 -0.21
C GLU A 42 -1.86 -4.56 1.31
N PRO A 43 -0.84 -4.37 2.16
CA PRO A 43 -0.99 -4.57 3.60
C PRO A 43 -1.98 -3.60 4.25
N PHE A 44 -2.20 -2.43 3.65
CA PHE A 44 -3.04 -1.36 4.19
C PHE A 44 -4.49 -1.41 3.69
N ALA A 45 -4.77 -2.15 2.62
CA ALA A 45 -6.06 -2.13 1.93
C ALA A 45 -7.24 -2.43 2.87
N GLY A 46 -8.27 -1.57 2.80
CA GLY A 46 -9.52 -1.73 3.57
C GLY A 46 -9.38 -1.52 5.07
N GLN A 47 -8.33 -0.85 5.54
CA GLN A 47 -8.16 -0.49 6.95
C GLN A 47 -8.58 0.96 7.20
N ASP A 48 -9.02 1.24 8.42
CA ASP A 48 -9.18 2.62 8.87
C ASP A 48 -7.81 3.28 9.12
N PRO A 49 -7.73 4.62 9.11
CA PRO A 49 -6.47 5.34 9.26
C PRO A 49 -5.70 5.03 10.55
N ILE A 50 -6.39 4.70 11.65
CA ILE A 50 -5.75 4.38 12.93
C ILE A 50 -5.06 3.02 12.82
N VAL A 51 -5.75 2.02 12.27
CA VAL A 51 -5.21 0.68 12.05
C VAL A 51 -4.06 0.72 11.04
N MET A 52 -4.16 1.52 9.97
CA MET A 52 -3.06 1.74 9.03
C MET A 52 -1.81 2.27 9.72
N GLY A 53 -1.93 3.29 10.57
CA GLY A 53 -0.82 3.84 11.34
C GLY A 53 -0.18 2.82 12.28
N VAL A 54 -0.99 1.98 12.95
CA VAL A 54 -0.50 0.89 13.81
C VAL A 54 0.26 -0.15 12.99
N LEU A 55 -0.27 -0.55 11.83
CA LEU A 55 0.36 -1.54 10.96
C LEU A 55 1.67 -1.03 10.36
N THR A 56 1.70 0.22 9.90
CA THR A 56 2.91 0.90 9.40
C THR A 56 4.02 0.89 10.46
N ARG A 57 3.68 1.25 11.70
CA ARG A 57 4.63 1.20 12.82
C ARG A 57 5.12 -0.22 13.09
N LEU A 58 4.23 -1.21 13.06
CA LEU A 58 4.56 -2.60 13.29
C LEU A 58 5.52 -3.13 12.22
N ILE A 59 5.25 -2.89 10.92
CA ILE A 59 6.12 -3.27 9.80
C ILE A 59 7.51 -2.66 9.97
N ARG A 60 7.58 -1.36 10.31
CA ARG A 60 8.85 -0.67 10.56
C ARG A 60 9.62 -1.31 11.72
N SER A 61 8.96 -1.54 12.86
CA SER A 61 9.59 -2.13 14.04
C SER A 61 10.12 -3.55 13.76
N LEU A 62 9.38 -4.36 13.01
CA LEU A 62 9.82 -5.69 12.63
C LEU A 62 11.02 -5.64 11.68
N ARG A 63 11.01 -4.75 10.69
CA ARG A 63 12.14 -4.53 9.79
C ARG A 63 13.42 -4.18 10.56
N GLU A 64 13.33 -3.23 11.48
CA GLU A 64 14.46 -2.77 12.28
C GLU A 64 14.96 -3.86 13.25
N ALA A 65 14.04 -4.51 13.97
CA ALA A 65 14.39 -5.52 14.96
C ALA A 65 15.02 -6.79 14.35
N LEU A 66 14.60 -7.16 13.14
CA LEU A 66 15.03 -8.37 12.45
C LEU A 66 16.01 -8.09 11.30
N ASN A 67 16.36 -6.82 11.07
CA ASN A 67 17.23 -6.37 9.98
C ASN A 67 16.75 -6.90 8.60
N LEU A 68 15.44 -6.79 8.33
CA LEU A 68 14.80 -7.33 7.13
C LEU A 68 14.96 -6.43 5.92
N THR A 69 15.13 -7.03 4.75
CA THR A 69 14.79 -6.40 3.48
C THR A 69 13.27 -6.50 3.28
N THR A 70 12.63 -5.40 2.89
CA THR A 70 11.16 -5.35 2.78
C THR A 70 10.74 -4.78 1.44
N ILE A 71 9.85 -5.47 0.74
CA ILE A 71 9.16 -4.96 -0.45
C ILE A 71 7.69 -4.80 -0.10
N ILE A 72 7.12 -3.64 -0.38
CA ILE A 72 5.69 -3.36 -0.18
C ILE A 72 5.08 -2.99 -1.52
N VAL A 73 4.04 -3.71 -1.93
CA VAL A 73 3.18 -3.34 -3.05
C VAL A 73 1.93 -2.70 -2.44
N SER A 74 1.64 -1.47 -2.81
CA SER A 74 0.47 -0.74 -2.31
C SER A 74 0.08 0.40 -3.24
N HIS A 75 -1.19 0.77 -3.23
CA HIS A 75 -1.71 1.99 -3.83
C HIS A 75 -1.92 3.12 -2.79
N ASP A 76 -1.67 2.85 -1.51
CA ASP A 76 -1.77 3.83 -0.43
C ASP A 76 -0.52 4.72 -0.41
N VAL A 77 -0.60 5.86 -1.08
CA VAL A 77 0.54 6.77 -1.32
C VAL A 77 1.10 7.31 -0.02
N ALA A 78 0.24 7.77 0.91
CA ALA A 78 0.67 8.43 2.15
C ALA A 78 1.46 7.47 3.05
N GLU A 79 0.95 6.26 3.25
CA GLU A 79 1.60 5.21 4.06
C GLU A 79 2.90 4.76 3.42
N THR A 80 2.90 4.56 2.09
CA THR A 80 4.10 4.16 1.35
C THR A 80 5.20 5.22 1.46
N LEU A 81 4.88 6.50 1.23
CA LEU A 81 5.83 7.60 1.39
C LEU A 81 6.38 7.72 2.82
N SER A 82 5.62 7.29 3.83
CA SER A 82 6.02 7.37 5.23
C SER A 82 7.00 6.28 5.66
N ILE A 83 7.00 5.13 4.99
CA ILE A 83 7.73 3.94 5.44
C ILE A 83 8.86 3.51 4.49
N ALA A 84 8.75 3.80 3.21
CA ALA A 84 9.70 3.34 2.21
C ALA A 84 10.99 4.18 2.19
N ASP A 85 12.12 3.51 1.96
CA ASP A 85 13.41 4.16 1.71
C ASP A 85 13.55 4.51 0.21
N TYR A 86 12.95 3.69 -0.67
CA TYR A 86 12.95 3.88 -2.11
C TYR A 86 11.65 3.37 -2.72
N ILE A 87 11.13 4.02 -3.74
CA ILE A 87 9.82 3.74 -4.33
C ILE A 87 9.93 3.64 -5.84
N TYR A 88 9.26 2.65 -6.40
CA TYR A 88 8.99 2.50 -7.83
C TYR A 88 7.50 2.71 -8.09
N ILE A 89 7.16 3.66 -8.95
CA ILE A 89 5.78 3.87 -9.42
C ILE A 89 5.64 3.11 -10.73
N VAL A 90 4.78 2.09 -10.73
CA VAL A 90 4.58 1.18 -11.87
C VAL A 90 3.19 1.39 -12.46
N ALA A 91 3.13 1.61 -13.76
CA ALA A 91 1.89 1.62 -14.52
C ALA A 91 2.14 1.13 -15.95
N GLU A 92 1.14 0.53 -16.57
CA GLU A 92 1.21 0.01 -17.95
C GLU A 92 2.41 -0.93 -18.19
N GLY A 93 2.76 -1.72 -17.17
CA GLY A 93 3.88 -2.67 -17.23
C GLY A 93 5.27 -2.02 -17.25
N LYS A 94 5.40 -0.73 -16.87
CA LYS A 94 6.66 0.02 -16.86
C LYS A 94 6.81 0.82 -15.58
N VAL A 95 8.06 1.11 -15.21
CA VAL A 95 8.38 2.09 -14.17
C VAL A 95 8.19 3.50 -14.77
N GLN A 96 7.25 4.24 -14.21
CA GLN A 96 6.90 5.61 -14.61
C GLN A 96 7.68 6.66 -13.82
N GLY A 97 8.19 6.28 -12.65
CA GLY A 97 9.04 7.10 -11.81
C GLY A 97 9.60 6.29 -10.65
N GLU A 98 10.75 6.73 -10.15
CA GLU A 98 11.42 6.07 -9.04
C GLU A 98 12.24 7.08 -8.23
N GLY A 99 12.51 6.76 -6.98
CA GLY A 99 13.33 7.58 -6.10
C GLY A 99 12.99 7.44 -4.63
N THR A 100 13.70 8.20 -3.82
CA THR A 100 13.31 8.37 -2.40
C THR A 100 11.99 9.16 -2.30
N PRO A 101 11.29 9.08 -1.16
CA PRO A 101 10.09 9.89 -0.94
C PRO A 101 10.29 11.39 -1.22
N GLU A 102 11.45 11.95 -0.85
CA GLU A 102 11.78 13.36 -1.07
C GLU A 102 11.97 13.67 -2.56
N GLN A 103 12.64 12.79 -3.31
CA GLN A 103 12.84 12.94 -4.74
C GLN A 103 11.52 12.86 -5.50
N LEU A 104 10.65 11.96 -5.10
CA LEU A 104 9.33 11.80 -5.73
C LEU A 104 8.41 12.99 -5.50
N LYS A 105 8.45 13.64 -4.32
CA LYS A 105 7.67 14.85 -4.02
C LYS A 105 7.96 16.02 -4.96
N VAL A 106 9.19 16.08 -5.50
CA VAL A 106 9.62 17.13 -6.42
C VAL A 106 9.79 16.62 -7.87
N HIS A 107 9.27 15.43 -8.14
CA HIS A 107 9.42 14.79 -9.46
C HIS A 107 8.74 15.60 -10.57
N THR A 108 9.39 15.72 -11.73
CA THR A 108 8.91 16.57 -12.84
C THR A 108 7.86 15.91 -13.72
N SER A 109 7.78 14.57 -13.73
CA SER A 109 6.80 13.84 -14.55
C SER A 109 5.36 14.19 -14.14
N PRO A 110 4.51 14.64 -15.09
CA PRO A 110 3.11 14.91 -14.81
C PRO A 110 2.35 13.69 -14.28
N PHE A 111 2.67 12.48 -14.76
CA PHE A 111 2.08 11.23 -14.30
C PHE A 111 2.40 10.97 -12.82
N VAL A 112 3.68 11.07 -12.44
CA VAL A 112 4.12 10.86 -11.05
C VAL A 112 3.43 11.85 -10.12
N ARG A 113 3.37 13.12 -10.52
CA ARG A 113 2.70 14.16 -9.72
C ARG A 113 1.23 13.89 -9.56
N GLN A 114 0.53 13.53 -10.64
CA GLN A 114 -0.89 13.18 -10.59
C GLN A 114 -1.14 12.02 -9.65
N PHE A 115 -0.36 10.95 -9.77
CA PHE A 115 -0.47 9.77 -8.91
C PHE A 115 -0.24 10.10 -7.43
N LEU A 116 0.81 10.84 -7.11
CA LEU A 116 1.15 11.19 -5.73
C LEU A 116 0.16 12.15 -5.06
N THR A 117 -0.46 13.04 -5.84
CA THR A 117 -1.40 14.04 -5.32
C THR A 117 -2.87 13.61 -5.41
N GLY A 118 -3.16 12.54 -6.15
CA GLY A 118 -4.54 12.14 -6.46
C GLY A 118 -5.29 13.18 -7.29
N SER A 119 -4.58 14.00 -8.08
CA SER A 119 -5.21 15.05 -8.88
C SER A 119 -6.10 14.46 -9.98
N ILE A 120 -7.26 15.06 -10.18
CA ILE A 120 -8.16 14.72 -11.30
C ILE A 120 -7.53 15.17 -12.62
N GLU A 121 -6.79 16.29 -12.60
CA GLU A 121 -6.09 16.84 -13.76
C GLU A 121 -4.73 16.17 -13.93
N GLY A 122 -4.45 15.65 -15.12
CA GLY A 122 -3.17 15.03 -15.43
C GLY A 122 -3.23 14.15 -16.68
N PRO A 123 -2.14 13.43 -17.00
CA PRO A 123 -2.06 12.58 -18.18
C PRO A 123 -2.94 11.32 -18.12
N VAL A 124 -3.36 10.90 -16.92
CA VAL A 124 -4.34 9.81 -16.78
C VAL A 124 -5.72 10.43 -16.77
N ASP A 125 -6.43 10.29 -17.91
CA ASP A 125 -7.80 10.76 -18.04
C ASP A 125 -8.76 9.65 -17.59
N TYR A 126 -9.50 9.90 -16.50
CA TYR A 126 -10.57 9.03 -16.02
C TYR A 126 -11.92 9.31 -16.70
N GLN A 127 -11.97 10.22 -17.64
CA GLN A 127 -13.17 10.46 -18.41
C GLN A 127 -13.31 9.36 -19.47
N PHE A 128 -14.29 8.48 -19.26
CA PHE A 128 -14.84 7.72 -20.38
C PHE A 128 -15.17 8.72 -21.49
N SER A 129 -14.70 8.46 -22.72
CA SER A 129 -14.81 9.35 -23.87
C SER A 129 -16.14 10.09 -23.86
N HIS A 130 -16.11 11.43 -24.02
CA HIS A 130 -17.28 12.30 -24.19
C HIS A 130 -18.04 12.01 -25.50
N GLN A 131 -18.15 10.79 -25.95
CA GLN A 131 -19.23 10.44 -26.87
C GLN A 131 -20.49 10.46 -26.04
N SER A 132 -21.16 11.60 -26.10
CA SER A 132 -22.43 11.88 -25.48
C SER A 132 -23.40 10.73 -25.70
N TYR A 133 -23.77 10.04 -24.62
CA TYR A 133 -24.90 9.11 -24.64
C TYR A 133 -26.22 9.80 -25.04
N LEU A 134 -26.21 11.13 -25.10
CA LEU A 134 -27.35 11.96 -25.49
C LEU A 134 -27.49 12.14 -27.01
N SER A 135 -26.53 11.73 -27.84
CA SER A 135 -26.62 11.87 -29.30
C SER A 135 -27.35 10.70 -30.00
N ASN A 136 -27.66 9.63 -29.28
CA ASN A 136 -28.31 8.45 -29.85
C ASN A 136 -29.82 8.29 -29.48
N GLU A 137 -30.41 9.21 -28.71
CA GLU A 137 -31.80 9.11 -28.31
C GLU A 137 -32.74 10.20 -28.82
N VAL A 138 -32.28 11.08 -29.69
CA VAL A 138 -33.18 12.06 -30.35
C VAL A 138 -33.11 11.89 -31.85
N GLY A 139 -33.50 10.72 -32.31
CA GLY A 139 -33.97 10.50 -33.66
C GLY A 139 -35.48 10.81 -33.72
N LEU A 140 -35.84 12.06 -33.93
CA LEU A 140 -37.16 12.48 -34.47
C LEU A 140 -36.91 13.07 -35.84
#